data_82ad32cc435035e2b40d2182a6b61baa
#
_entry.id   82ad32cc435035e2b40d2182a6b61baa
#
_cell.length_a   1.000
_cell.length_b   1.000
_cell.length_c   1.000
_cell.angle_alpha   90.00
_cell.angle_beta   90.00
_cell.angle_gamma   90.00
#
_symmetry.space_group_name_H-M   'P 1'
#
loop_
_entity.id
_entity.type
_entity.pdbx_description
1 polymer ?
#
loop_
_entity_poly.entity_id
_entity_poly.type
_entity_poly.pdbx_seq_one_letter_code
_entity_poly.pdbx_strand_id
1 'polypeptide(L)'
;ESASLEEAFSWTLDPAVAVFFATRFPSDNAKVFRAAVEKASVIEYFEGVEAEIIVSPDDIKEVEDFPLYGIDWLNEAVDDGAIDDFWLYQRTADYDAVPFQMASKLHGKAHAGRVLFMCMLLAYMKGLDLEDKEILIEAALYHDTGRRSDSEDNTHGGESARMLQEAYPD
;
A
#
# COMPACT_ATOMS: atom_id res chain seq x y z
N GLU A 1 1.01 -10.99 19.50
CA GLU A 1 1.26 -10.00 20.56
C GLU A 1 1.64 -8.71 19.85
N SER A 2 0.85 -7.65 20.04
CA SER A 2 1.22 -6.32 19.55
C SER A 2 2.28 -5.77 20.48
N ALA A 3 3.44 -5.36 19.94
CA ALA A 3 4.41 -4.58 20.69
C ALA A 3 3.69 -3.35 21.29
N SER A 4 3.93 -3.07 22.56
CA SER A 4 3.39 -1.86 23.17
C SER A 4 4.12 -0.65 22.58
N LEU A 5 3.43 0.47 22.46
CA LEU A 5 4.05 1.74 22.03
C LEU A 5 5.25 2.12 22.91
N GLU A 6 5.24 1.69 24.18
CA GLU A 6 6.28 1.92 25.16
C GLU A 6 7.58 1.15 24.84
N GLU A 7 7.53 0.21 23.89
CA GLU A 7 8.67 -0.62 23.46
C GLU A 7 9.04 -0.38 21.99
N ALA A 8 8.40 0.57 21.32
CA ALA A 8 8.62 0.81 19.89
C ALA A 8 9.91 1.60 19.64
N PHE A 9 10.92 0.93 19.06
CA PHE A 9 12.19 1.55 18.63
C PHE A 9 12.16 2.07 17.20
N SER A 10 11.32 1.48 16.34
CA SER A 10 11.27 1.75 14.90
C SER A 10 10.05 2.60 14.56
N TRP A 11 10.29 3.68 13.85
CA TRP A 11 9.28 4.64 13.39
C TRP A 11 9.52 5.00 11.94
N THR A 12 8.50 5.39 11.21
CA THR A 12 8.65 5.93 9.86
C THR A 12 8.42 7.43 9.84
N LEU A 13 9.13 8.12 8.95
CA LEU A 13 8.89 9.55 8.67
C LEU A 13 7.76 9.75 7.63
N ASP A 14 7.29 8.66 7.01
CA ASP A 14 6.23 8.69 6.02
C ASP A 14 4.92 8.15 6.59
N PRO A 15 3.89 8.99 6.77
CA PRO A 15 2.59 8.55 7.28
C PRO A 15 1.91 7.51 6.40
N ALA A 16 2.15 7.51 5.09
CA ALA A 16 1.58 6.51 4.18
C ALA A 16 2.15 5.11 4.46
N VAL A 17 3.43 5.02 4.79
CA VAL A 17 4.08 3.78 5.22
C VAL A 17 3.48 3.28 6.54
N ALA A 18 3.28 4.17 7.53
CA ALA A 18 2.63 3.80 8.79
C ALA A 18 1.21 3.26 8.58
N VAL A 19 0.41 3.92 7.75
CA VAL A 19 -0.93 3.49 7.37
C VAL A 19 -0.89 2.13 6.67
N PHE A 20 0.03 1.93 5.72
CA PHE A 20 0.22 0.65 5.03
C PHE A 20 0.48 -0.48 6.04
N PHE A 21 1.42 -0.29 6.97
CA PHE A 21 1.74 -1.31 7.98
C PHE A 21 0.55 -1.58 8.92
N ALA A 22 -0.20 -0.57 9.31
CA ALA A 22 -1.38 -0.73 10.16
C ALA A 22 -2.52 -1.48 9.47
N THR A 23 -2.68 -1.31 8.16
CA THR A 23 -3.83 -1.84 7.41
C THR A 23 -3.52 -3.08 6.57
N ARG A 24 -2.24 -3.47 6.43
CA ARG A 24 -1.83 -4.61 5.58
C ARG A 24 -2.44 -5.96 5.98
N PHE A 25 -2.82 -6.10 7.25
CA PHE A 25 -3.56 -7.26 7.75
C PHE A 25 -4.90 -6.81 8.31
N PRO A 26 -6.00 -7.54 8.04
CA PRO A 26 -7.29 -7.21 8.60
C PRO A 26 -7.23 -7.20 10.14
N SER A 27 -7.54 -6.07 10.75
CA SER A 27 -7.60 -5.90 12.20
C SER A 27 -8.56 -4.78 12.55
N ASP A 28 -9.56 -5.07 13.37
CA ASP A 28 -10.49 -4.06 13.89
C ASP A 28 -9.82 -3.07 14.86
N ASN A 29 -8.59 -3.37 15.28
CA ASN A 29 -7.81 -2.57 16.23
C ASN A 29 -6.56 -1.93 15.60
N ALA A 30 -6.49 -1.86 14.26
CA ALA A 30 -5.38 -1.18 13.59
C ALA A 30 -5.34 0.29 14.00
N LYS A 31 -4.17 0.74 14.45
CA LYS A 31 -3.92 2.12 14.84
C LYS A 31 -2.62 2.62 14.26
N VAL A 32 -2.59 3.90 13.96
CA VAL A 32 -1.38 4.66 13.64
C VAL A 32 -1.19 5.71 14.71
N PHE A 33 0.06 5.93 15.10
CA PHE A 33 0.41 6.93 16.07
C PHE A 33 1.37 7.95 15.46
N ARG A 34 1.24 9.18 15.86
CA ARG A 34 2.18 10.26 15.57
C ARG A 34 2.89 10.65 16.85
N ALA A 35 4.20 10.91 16.77
CA ALA A 35 4.99 11.34 17.90
C ALA A 35 5.99 12.41 17.48
N ALA A 36 6.46 13.20 18.44
CA ALA A 36 7.56 14.11 18.26
C ALA A 36 8.86 13.50 18.78
N VAL A 37 9.95 13.69 18.05
CA VAL A 37 11.29 13.29 18.42
C VAL A 37 12.30 14.40 18.09
N GLU A 38 13.26 14.63 18.96
CA GLU A 38 14.35 15.53 18.65
C GLU A 38 15.32 14.87 17.67
N LYS A 39 15.71 15.59 16.61
CA LYS A 39 16.62 15.05 15.60
C LYS A 39 17.91 14.48 16.19
N ALA A 40 18.39 15.06 17.29
CA ALA A 40 19.61 14.61 17.99
C ALA A 40 19.43 13.26 18.70
N SER A 41 18.20 12.84 18.98
CA SER A 41 17.87 11.54 19.60
C SER A 41 17.68 10.41 18.59
N VAL A 42 17.73 10.71 17.28
CA VAL A 42 17.67 9.67 16.24
C VAL A 42 18.99 8.91 16.24
N ILE A 43 18.92 7.62 16.54
CA ILE A 43 20.08 6.72 16.63
C ILE A 43 20.55 6.36 15.22
N GLU A 44 19.62 6.05 14.33
CA GLU A 44 19.90 5.63 12.95
C GLU A 44 18.74 6.04 12.03
N TYR A 45 19.06 6.31 10.78
CA TYR A 45 18.08 6.56 9.71
C TYR A 45 18.36 5.66 8.52
N PHE A 46 17.36 4.90 8.12
CA PHE A 46 17.41 4.07 6.93
C PHE A 46 16.71 4.78 5.78
N GLU A 47 17.52 5.26 4.84
CA GLU A 47 17.01 5.83 3.61
C GLU A 47 16.47 4.70 2.72
N GLY A 48 15.18 4.72 2.45
CA GLY A 48 14.50 3.71 1.64
C GLY A 48 13.01 3.97 1.56
N VAL A 49 12.27 3.02 1.02
CA VAL A 49 10.81 3.12 0.86
C VAL A 49 10.10 3.33 2.20
N GLU A 50 10.66 2.82 3.28
CA GLU A 50 10.06 2.91 4.61
C GLU A 50 10.46 4.18 5.37
N ALA A 51 11.48 4.92 4.92
CA ALA A 51 12.00 6.13 5.59
C ALA A 51 12.08 5.95 7.11
N GLU A 52 12.70 4.83 7.53
CA GLU A 52 12.69 4.34 8.91
C GLU A 52 13.70 5.08 9.77
N ILE A 53 13.29 5.43 10.98
CA ILE A 53 14.20 5.93 12.03
C ILE A 53 14.19 5.00 13.25
N ILE A 54 15.33 4.86 13.86
CA ILE A 54 15.49 4.17 15.15
C ILE A 54 15.67 5.22 16.24
N VAL A 55 14.84 5.14 17.26
CA VAL A 55 14.82 6.07 18.39
C VAL A 55 14.62 5.29 19.68
N SER A 56 15.26 5.72 20.79
CA SER A 56 14.92 5.16 22.09
C SER A 56 13.47 5.51 22.47
N PRO A 57 12.68 4.59 23.01
CA PRO A 57 11.33 4.90 23.49
C PRO A 57 11.29 6.04 24.50
N ASP A 58 12.34 6.21 25.31
CA ASP A 58 12.46 7.30 26.30
C ASP A 58 12.55 8.69 25.67
N ASP A 59 12.96 8.79 24.41
CA ASP A 59 13.09 10.03 23.65
C ASP A 59 11.85 10.38 22.83
N ILE A 60 10.86 9.51 22.80
CA ILE A 60 9.58 9.74 22.11
C ILE A 60 8.70 10.63 22.98
N LYS A 61 8.21 11.71 22.39
CA LYS A 61 7.37 12.71 23.08
C LYS A 61 6.07 12.92 22.32
N GLU A 62 5.07 13.42 23.03
CA GLU A 62 3.81 13.88 22.43
C GLU A 62 3.16 12.80 21.52
N VAL A 63 3.07 11.57 22.04
CA VAL A 63 2.42 10.48 21.31
C VAL A 63 0.93 10.70 21.27
N GLU A 64 0.38 10.74 20.09
CA GLU A 64 -1.07 10.90 19.85
C GLU A 64 -1.59 9.92 18.80
N ASP A 65 -2.86 9.55 18.90
CA ASP A 65 -3.51 8.75 17.85
C ASP A 65 -3.51 9.58 16.55
N PHE A 66 -2.99 8.98 15.48
CA PHE A 66 -3.09 9.54 14.14
C PHE A 66 -4.34 8.95 13.48
N PRO A 67 -5.40 9.74 13.32
CA PRO A 67 -6.66 9.21 12.81
C PRO A 67 -6.49 8.72 11.38
N LEU A 68 -6.81 7.45 11.13
CA LEU A 68 -6.82 6.86 9.79
C LEU A 68 -7.78 7.60 8.84
N TYR A 69 -8.74 8.32 9.40
CA TYR A 69 -9.79 9.09 8.70
C TYR A 69 -9.53 10.60 8.67
N GLY A 70 -8.36 11.07 9.02
CA GLY A 70 -8.04 12.50 9.10
C GLY A 70 -6.93 12.94 8.16
N ILE A 71 -6.66 12.15 7.13
CA ILE A 71 -5.67 12.48 6.11
C ILE A 71 -6.41 13.28 5.03
N ASP A 72 -6.18 14.60 4.96
CA ASP A 72 -6.91 15.50 4.05
C ASP A 72 -6.88 14.98 2.60
N TRP A 73 -5.75 14.51 2.12
CA TRP A 73 -5.62 13.97 0.76
C TRP A 73 -6.44 12.69 0.53
N LEU A 74 -6.65 11.86 1.57
CA LEU A 74 -7.50 10.67 1.46
C LEU A 74 -8.97 11.08 1.35
N ASN A 75 -9.38 12.05 2.16
CA ASN A 75 -10.72 12.61 2.08
C ASN A 75 -10.96 13.26 0.71
N GLU A 76 -10.01 14.06 0.23
CA GLU A 76 -10.07 14.65 -1.12
C GLU A 76 -10.20 13.58 -2.20
N ALA A 77 -9.36 12.54 -2.19
CA ALA A 77 -9.43 11.45 -3.16
C ALA A 77 -10.77 10.69 -3.10
N VAL A 78 -11.34 10.52 -1.91
CA VAL A 78 -12.66 9.89 -1.74
C VAL A 78 -13.76 10.79 -2.28
N ASP A 79 -13.73 12.09 -1.96
CA ASP A 79 -14.71 13.08 -2.43
C ASP A 79 -14.64 13.27 -3.95
N ASP A 80 -13.45 13.13 -4.56
CA ASP A 80 -13.24 13.18 -6.00
C ASP A 80 -13.69 11.89 -6.73
N GLY A 81 -14.08 10.84 -6.01
CA GLY A 81 -14.66 9.63 -6.58
C GLY A 81 -13.74 8.42 -6.68
N ALA A 82 -12.57 8.44 -6.02
CA ALA A 82 -11.63 7.30 -6.03
C ALA A 82 -12.25 5.98 -5.58
N ILE A 83 -13.15 6.03 -4.59
CA ILE A 83 -13.87 4.86 -4.07
C ILE A 83 -14.90 4.35 -5.10
N ASP A 84 -15.61 5.25 -5.76
CA ASP A 84 -16.62 4.89 -6.76
C ASP A 84 -15.96 4.24 -7.97
N ASP A 85 -14.84 4.78 -8.45
CA ASP A 85 -14.05 4.20 -9.52
C ASP A 85 -13.48 2.84 -9.12
N PHE A 86 -12.94 2.70 -7.91
CA PHE A 86 -12.46 1.42 -7.40
C PHE A 86 -13.57 0.35 -7.41
N TRP A 87 -14.77 0.67 -6.92
CA TRP A 87 -15.91 -0.24 -6.95
C TRP A 87 -16.37 -0.56 -8.37
N LEU A 88 -16.31 0.42 -9.28
CA LEU A 88 -16.62 0.20 -10.68
C LEU A 88 -15.67 -0.84 -11.30
N TYR A 89 -14.36 -0.67 -11.11
CA TYR A 89 -13.35 -1.61 -11.61
C TYR A 89 -13.45 -3.00 -10.96
N GLN A 90 -13.73 -3.09 -9.66
CA GLN A 90 -13.95 -4.37 -9.00
C GLN A 90 -15.13 -5.18 -9.54
N ARG A 91 -16.10 -4.50 -10.15
CA ARG A 91 -17.29 -5.11 -10.75
C ARG A 91 -17.10 -5.46 -12.23
N THR A 92 -15.98 -5.07 -12.82
CA THR A 92 -15.70 -5.43 -14.21
C THR A 92 -15.34 -6.90 -14.33
N ALA A 93 -15.71 -7.51 -15.45
CA ALA A 93 -15.31 -8.88 -15.76
C ALA A 93 -13.77 -9.04 -15.75
N ASP A 94 -13.04 -7.97 -16.03
CA ASP A 94 -11.59 -7.95 -16.13
C ASP A 94 -10.93 -8.26 -14.79
N TYR A 95 -11.41 -7.70 -13.67
CA TYR A 95 -10.89 -8.03 -12.33
C TYR A 95 -11.06 -9.53 -12.01
N ASP A 96 -12.17 -10.14 -12.41
CA ASP A 96 -12.43 -11.55 -12.19
C ASP A 96 -11.65 -12.46 -13.15
N ALA A 97 -11.29 -11.94 -14.31
CA ALA A 97 -10.58 -12.66 -15.37
C ALA A 97 -9.05 -12.65 -15.19
N VAL A 98 -8.49 -11.85 -14.28
CA VAL A 98 -7.02 -11.78 -14.04
C VAL A 98 -6.47 -13.17 -13.74
N PRO A 99 -5.54 -13.68 -14.56
CA PRO A 99 -5.07 -15.07 -14.48
C PRO A 99 -3.90 -15.21 -13.52
N PHE A 100 -4.15 -15.52 -12.27
CA PHE A 100 -3.09 -15.84 -11.32
C PHE A 100 -2.53 -17.24 -11.56
N GLN A 101 -1.20 -17.38 -11.69
CA GLN A 101 -0.54 -18.67 -11.86
C GLN A 101 -0.60 -19.57 -10.61
N MET A 102 -0.82 -18.96 -9.43
CA MET A 102 -0.94 -19.67 -8.18
C MET A 102 -2.05 -19.13 -7.29
N ALA A 103 -2.66 -20.00 -6.51
CA ALA A 103 -3.55 -19.57 -5.43
C ALA A 103 -2.69 -19.17 -4.21
N SER A 104 -2.65 -17.89 -3.90
CA SER A 104 -1.92 -17.36 -2.75
C SER A 104 -2.82 -16.49 -1.87
N LYS A 105 -2.64 -16.60 -0.55
CA LYS A 105 -3.25 -15.67 0.40
C LYS A 105 -2.45 -14.37 0.54
N LEU A 106 -1.16 -14.39 0.21
CA LEU A 106 -0.26 -13.24 0.29
C LEU A 106 -0.28 -12.42 -0.99
N HIS A 107 -0.13 -13.07 -2.15
CA HIS A 107 0.10 -12.47 -3.46
C HIS A 107 -1.03 -12.76 -4.48
N GLY A 108 -2.16 -13.25 -4.02
CA GLY A 108 -3.30 -13.56 -4.88
C GLY A 108 -4.25 -12.38 -5.09
N LYS A 109 -5.44 -12.67 -5.60
CA LYS A 109 -6.48 -11.70 -5.98
C LYS A 109 -6.80 -10.65 -4.91
N ALA A 110 -6.88 -11.06 -3.63
CA ALA A 110 -7.15 -10.13 -2.54
C ALA A 110 -6.01 -9.11 -2.31
N HIS A 111 -4.75 -9.52 -2.55
CA HIS A 111 -3.60 -8.61 -2.54
C HIS A 111 -3.68 -7.64 -3.73
N ALA A 112 -3.89 -8.13 -4.93
CA ALA A 112 -4.04 -7.29 -6.12
C ALA A 112 -5.18 -6.26 -5.95
N GLY A 113 -6.29 -6.63 -5.31
CA GLY A 113 -7.37 -5.71 -4.98
C GLY A 113 -6.95 -4.59 -4.03
N ARG A 114 -6.13 -4.89 -3.02
CA ARG A 114 -5.59 -3.85 -2.12
C ARG A 114 -4.62 -2.92 -2.84
N VAL A 115 -3.74 -3.49 -3.67
CA VAL A 115 -2.80 -2.70 -4.49
C VAL A 115 -3.57 -1.81 -5.46
N LEU A 116 -4.59 -2.34 -6.13
CA LEU A 116 -5.47 -1.57 -7.00
C LEU A 116 -6.09 -0.38 -6.26
N PHE A 117 -6.65 -0.62 -5.07
CA PHE A 117 -7.25 0.44 -4.26
C PHE A 117 -6.23 1.56 -3.94
N MET A 118 -5.03 1.19 -3.51
CA MET A 118 -3.97 2.17 -3.22
C MET A 118 -3.51 2.92 -4.48
N CYS A 119 -3.42 2.24 -5.61
CA CYS A 119 -3.10 2.86 -6.89
C CYS A 119 -4.18 3.87 -7.32
N MET A 120 -5.46 3.55 -7.11
CA MET A 120 -6.56 4.48 -7.40
C MET A 120 -6.48 5.74 -6.53
N LEU A 121 -6.24 5.59 -5.22
CA LEU A 121 -6.04 6.73 -4.33
C LEU A 121 -4.86 7.61 -4.80
N LEU A 122 -3.73 6.99 -5.12
CA LEU A 122 -2.56 7.70 -5.62
C LEU A 122 -2.83 8.42 -6.94
N ALA A 123 -3.59 7.81 -7.85
CA ALA A 123 -3.96 8.40 -9.13
C ALA A 123 -4.76 9.69 -8.93
N TYR A 124 -5.74 9.66 -8.02
CA TYR A 124 -6.51 10.87 -7.68
C TYR A 124 -5.65 11.93 -7.00
N MET A 125 -4.83 11.56 -6.01
CA MET A 125 -3.90 12.47 -5.35
C MET A 125 -2.94 13.18 -6.32
N LYS A 126 -2.52 12.49 -7.38
CA LYS A 126 -1.58 13.01 -8.38
C LYS A 126 -2.28 13.71 -9.53
N GLY A 127 -3.61 13.67 -9.59
CA GLY A 127 -4.37 14.25 -10.69
C GLY A 127 -4.04 13.60 -12.04
N LEU A 128 -3.83 12.26 -12.03
CA LEU A 128 -3.53 11.53 -13.27
C LEU A 128 -4.72 11.64 -14.23
N ASP A 129 -4.43 11.74 -15.52
CA ASP A 129 -5.45 11.67 -16.53
C ASP A 129 -6.00 10.24 -16.71
N LEU A 130 -6.98 10.07 -17.57
CA LEU A 130 -7.67 8.78 -17.74
C LEU A 130 -6.71 7.71 -18.27
N GLU A 131 -5.85 8.05 -19.23
CA GLU A 131 -4.92 7.10 -19.86
C GLU A 131 -3.89 6.59 -18.83
N ASP A 132 -3.30 7.49 -18.04
CA ASP A 132 -2.37 7.14 -16.98
C ASP A 132 -3.05 6.31 -15.87
N LYS A 133 -4.32 6.61 -15.54
CA LYS A 133 -5.11 5.80 -14.59
C LYS A 133 -5.33 4.38 -15.09
N GLU A 134 -5.71 4.20 -16.35
CA GLU A 134 -5.90 2.88 -16.96
C GLU A 134 -4.63 2.05 -16.92
N ILE A 135 -3.49 2.62 -17.31
CA ILE A 135 -2.17 1.95 -17.24
C ILE A 135 -1.85 1.52 -15.80
N LEU A 136 -2.07 2.40 -14.84
CA LEU A 136 -1.79 2.13 -13.43
C LEU A 136 -2.67 1.01 -12.88
N ILE A 137 -3.95 0.96 -13.27
CA ILE A 137 -4.91 -0.07 -12.87
C ILE A 137 -4.50 -1.43 -13.42
N GLU A 138 -4.18 -1.51 -14.70
CA GLU A 138 -3.73 -2.75 -15.35
C GLU A 138 -2.43 -3.25 -14.71
N ALA A 139 -1.47 -2.37 -14.48
CA ALA A 139 -0.23 -2.70 -13.77
C ALA A 139 -0.52 -3.22 -12.35
N ALA A 140 -1.43 -2.59 -11.61
CA ALA A 140 -1.81 -3.02 -10.27
C ALA A 140 -2.46 -4.40 -10.26
N LEU A 141 -3.31 -4.70 -11.23
CA LEU A 141 -3.98 -6.00 -11.34
C LEU A 141 -3.01 -7.13 -11.71
N TYR A 142 -2.05 -6.85 -12.57
CA TYR A 142 -1.17 -7.88 -13.12
C TYR A 142 0.18 -8.03 -12.41
N HIS A 143 0.60 -7.10 -11.53
CA HIS A 143 1.97 -7.07 -10.98
C HIS A 143 2.47 -8.39 -10.38
N ASP A 144 1.61 -9.20 -9.79
CA ASP A 144 1.92 -10.45 -9.10
C ASP A 144 1.37 -11.71 -9.80
N THR A 145 0.70 -11.57 -10.95
CA THR A 145 0.07 -12.70 -11.66
C THR A 145 1.06 -13.77 -12.08
N GLY A 146 2.29 -13.38 -12.40
CA GLY A 146 3.39 -14.27 -12.81
C GLY A 146 4.07 -15.03 -11.69
N ARG A 147 3.69 -14.83 -10.42
CA ARG A 147 4.28 -15.53 -9.29
C ARG A 147 3.98 -17.02 -9.31
N ARG A 148 4.99 -17.82 -8.96
CA ARG A 148 4.93 -19.27 -8.83
C ARG A 148 5.10 -19.76 -7.39
N SER A 149 5.47 -18.86 -6.48
CA SER A 149 5.61 -19.14 -5.04
C SER A 149 5.41 -17.87 -4.21
N ASP A 150 5.14 -18.03 -2.91
CA ASP A 150 5.10 -16.93 -1.94
C ASP A 150 6.49 -16.55 -1.41
N SER A 151 7.54 -17.28 -1.81
CA SER A 151 8.93 -16.95 -1.50
C SER A 151 9.48 -15.86 -2.43
N GLU A 152 10.72 -15.46 -2.21
CA GLU A 152 11.43 -14.53 -3.09
C GLU A 152 11.42 -15.05 -4.54
N ASP A 153 10.95 -14.22 -5.46
CA ASP A 153 10.86 -14.52 -6.89
C ASP A 153 11.21 -13.27 -7.70
N ASN A 154 12.45 -13.18 -8.12
CA ASN A 154 12.98 -12.04 -8.87
C ASN A 154 12.56 -12.02 -10.35
N THR A 155 11.82 -13.02 -10.80
CA THR A 155 11.41 -13.18 -12.20
C THR A 155 9.92 -12.91 -12.44
N HIS A 156 9.11 -12.90 -11.40
CA HIS A 156 7.65 -12.78 -11.52
C HIS A 156 7.20 -11.49 -12.23
N GLY A 157 7.91 -10.37 -12.05
CA GLY A 157 7.53 -9.11 -12.70
C GLY A 157 7.60 -9.18 -14.22
N GLY A 158 8.63 -9.82 -14.77
CA GLY A 158 8.74 -10.05 -16.22
C GLY A 158 7.66 -10.98 -16.76
N GLU A 159 7.31 -12.01 -16.01
CA GLU A 159 6.23 -12.93 -16.37
C GLU A 159 4.86 -12.24 -16.26
N SER A 160 4.65 -11.44 -15.23
CA SER A 160 3.44 -10.63 -15.07
C SER A 160 3.24 -9.64 -16.23
N ALA A 161 4.30 -8.96 -16.65
CA ALA A 161 4.26 -8.05 -17.80
C ALA A 161 3.93 -8.79 -19.11
N ARG A 162 4.48 -10.00 -19.31
CA ARG A 162 4.14 -10.83 -20.46
C ARG A 162 2.65 -11.23 -20.45
N MET A 163 2.13 -11.62 -19.29
CA MET A 163 0.72 -11.99 -19.12
C MET A 163 -0.21 -10.80 -19.38
N LEU A 164 0.17 -9.60 -18.94
CA LEU A 164 -0.56 -8.37 -19.23
C LEU A 164 -0.59 -8.11 -20.75
N GLN A 165 0.56 -8.17 -21.42
CA GLN A 165 0.65 -7.96 -22.86
C GLN A 165 -0.14 -8.99 -23.69
N GLU A 166 -0.24 -10.22 -23.20
CA GLU A 166 -1.09 -11.25 -23.84
C GLU A 166 -2.59 -10.99 -23.65
N ALA A 167 -2.98 -10.39 -22.53
CA ALA A 167 -4.37 -10.02 -22.25
C ALA A 167 -4.82 -8.79 -23.06
N TYR A 168 -3.91 -7.87 -23.32
CA TYR A 168 -4.13 -6.63 -24.06
C TYR A 168 -3.12 -6.51 -25.22
N PRO A 169 -3.29 -7.30 -26.28
CA PRO A 169 -2.43 -7.18 -27.47
C PRO A 169 -2.72 -5.87 -28.19
N ASP A 170 -1.67 -5.13 -28.61
CA ASP A 170 -1.73 -3.92 -29.42
C ASP A 170 -2.52 -4.11 -30.74
#